data_52520b98c1a285747ed4415511076a7d
#
_entry.id   52520b98c1a285747ed4415511076a7d
#
_cell.length_a   1.000
_cell.length_b   1.000
_cell.length_c   1.000
_cell.angle_alpha   90.00
_cell.angle_beta   90.00
_cell.angle_gamma   90.00
#
_symmetry.space_group_name_H-M   'P 1'
#
loop_
_entity.id
_entity.type
_entity.pdbx_description
1 polymer ?
#
loop_
_entity_poly.entity_id
_entity_poly.type
_entity_poly.pdbx_seq_one_letter_code
_entity_poly.pdbx_strand_id
1 'polypeptide(L)'
;MRTKLFTTTLAIGLAAGLGAAVAAQQPLNLSQQQQQTIQQQLSSKNAQSVPSNFTAQVGAKVPQSVTLQPMPQQVASKVQAVKNDDFAKLQNNKILIVNPTDRTVAAVISGNGATTGSSSMQKPSSNMNLPNSAK
;
A
#
# COMPACT_ATOMS: atom_id res chain seq x y z
N MET A 1 34.04 -3.60 -43.38
CA MET A 1 33.85 -3.85 -41.95
C MET A 1 34.30 -2.61 -41.19
N ARG A 2 33.36 -1.85 -40.72
CA ARG A 2 33.66 -0.60 -40.02
C ARG A 2 33.25 -0.74 -38.57
N THR A 3 34.25 -0.91 -37.75
CA THR A 3 34.09 -0.95 -36.31
C THR A 3 34.01 0.45 -35.78
N LYS A 4 32.84 0.86 -35.30
CA LYS A 4 32.70 2.14 -34.62
C LYS A 4 32.95 1.92 -33.15
N LEU A 5 34.08 2.39 -32.73
CA LEU A 5 34.43 2.46 -31.31
C LEU A 5 33.68 3.65 -30.71
N PHE A 6 32.74 3.35 -29.84
CA PHE A 6 32.14 4.38 -29.00
C PHE A 6 32.96 4.46 -27.71
N THR A 7 33.73 5.50 -27.62
CA THR A 7 34.41 5.85 -26.38
C THR A 7 33.39 6.47 -25.44
N THR A 8 32.96 5.69 -24.47
CA THR A 8 32.13 6.18 -23.39
C THR A 8 33.03 6.84 -22.36
N THR A 9 32.99 8.14 -22.28
CA THR A 9 33.68 8.91 -21.25
C THR A 9 32.91 8.75 -19.95
N LEU A 10 33.45 8.03 -19.02
CA LEU A 10 32.92 7.87 -17.68
C LEU A 10 33.32 9.09 -16.86
N ALA A 11 32.42 10.00 -16.66
CA ALA A 11 32.60 11.10 -15.72
C ALA A 11 32.23 10.58 -14.32
N ILE A 12 33.24 10.31 -13.54
CA ILE A 12 33.07 9.95 -12.13
C ILE A 12 32.91 11.25 -11.35
N GLY A 13 31.66 11.61 -11.11
CA GLY A 13 31.32 12.67 -10.17
C GLY A 13 31.23 12.07 -8.77
N LEU A 14 32.28 12.23 -8.01
CA LEU A 14 32.27 11.86 -6.59
C LEU A 14 31.56 12.95 -5.81
N ALA A 15 30.27 12.82 -5.64
CA ALA A 15 29.50 13.60 -4.69
C ALA A 15 29.34 12.76 -3.43
N ALA A 16 30.16 12.96 -2.47
CA ALA A 16 29.98 12.41 -1.13
C ALA A 16 28.86 13.19 -0.45
N GLY A 17 27.64 12.78 -0.72
CA GLY A 17 26.47 13.20 0.04
C GLY A 17 26.07 12.06 0.93
N LEU A 18 26.33 12.19 2.22
CA LEU A 18 25.71 11.36 3.24
C LEU A 18 24.23 11.73 3.31
N GLY A 19 23.51 11.41 2.28
CA GLY A 19 22.08 11.40 2.33
C GLY A 19 21.67 10.00 2.74
N ALA A 20 21.09 9.84 3.89
CA ALA A 20 20.36 8.65 4.19
C ALA A 20 19.36 8.47 3.05
N ALA A 21 19.62 7.50 2.20
CA ALA A 21 18.65 7.13 1.20
C ALA A 21 17.47 6.54 1.95
N VAL A 22 16.53 7.37 2.27
CA VAL A 22 15.22 6.91 2.64
C VAL A 22 14.68 6.31 1.35
N ALA A 23 14.75 5.01 1.26
CA ALA A 23 14.10 4.33 0.18
C ALA A 23 12.63 4.74 0.23
N ALA A 24 12.25 5.61 -0.67
CA ALA A 24 10.86 6.01 -0.79
C ALA A 24 10.11 4.76 -1.22
N GLN A 25 9.43 4.16 -0.28
CA GLN A 25 8.62 3.00 -0.58
C GLN A 25 7.41 3.48 -1.37
N GLN A 26 7.32 2.99 -2.56
CA GLN A 26 6.20 3.32 -3.41
C GLN A 26 4.94 2.72 -2.81
N PRO A 27 3.88 3.50 -2.68
CA PRO A 27 2.61 2.95 -2.23
C PRO A 27 2.16 1.85 -3.18
N LEU A 28 1.67 0.78 -2.62
CA LEU A 28 1.22 -0.35 -3.39
C LEU A 28 -0.06 0.03 -4.13
N ASN A 29 0.00 0.05 -5.45
CA ASN A 29 -1.18 0.36 -6.26
C ASN A 29 -2.02 -0.90 -6.47
N LEU A 30 -3.07 -1.03 -5.68
CA LEU A 30 -4.00 -2.13 -5.78
C LEU A 30 -5.28 -1.66 -6.49
N SER A 31 -5.72 -2.41 -7.48
CA SER A 31 -7.01 -2.15 -8.11
C SER A 31 -8.16 -2.42 -7.14
N GLN A 32 -9.30 -1.84 -7.39
CA GLN A 32 -10.47 -2.07 -6.54
C GLN A 32 -10.82 -3.54 -6.40
N GLN A 33 -10.71 -4.28 -7.48
CA GLN A 33 -10.98 -5.70 -7.47
C GLN A 33 -9.99 -6.47 -6.59
N GLN A 34 -8.72 -6.10 -6.63
CA GLN A 34 -7.70 -6.68 -5.77
C GLN A 34 -7.96 -6.37 -4.30
N GLN A 35 -8.36 -5.15 -4.00
CA GLN A 35 -8.71 -4.74 -2.64
C GLN A 35 -9.90 -5.53 -2.10
N GLN A 36 -10.94 -5.69 -2.91
CA GLN A 36 -12.10 -6.50 -2.53
C GLN A 36 -11.72 -7.95 -2.28
N THR A 37 -10.85 -8.51 -3.13
CA THR A 37 -10.37 -9.86 -2.94
C THR A 37 -9.63 -10.00 -1.61
N ILE A 38 -8.75 -9.07 -1.30
CA ILE A 38 -8.01 -9.05 -0.04
C ILE A 38 -8.98 -8.94 1.14
N GLN A 39 -9.96 -8.04 1.05
CA GLN A 39 -10.95 -7.88 2.11
C GLN A 39 -11.74 -9.16 2.36
N GLN A 40 -12.24 -9.77 1.30
CA GLN A 40 -13.04 -10.99 1.42
C GLN A 40 -12.23 -12.12 2.07
N GLN A 41 -11.00 -12.29 1.63
CA GLN A 41 -10.13 -13.36 2.13
C GLN A 41 -9.66 -13.11 3.56
N LEU A 42 -9.48 -11.86 3.93
CA LEU A 42 -9.00 -11.50 5.25
C LEU A 42 -10.11 -11.10 6.22
N SER A 43 -11.37 -11.06 5.76
CA SER A 43 -12.50 -10.68 6.62
C SER A 43 -12.67 -11.61 7.81
N SER A 44 -12.41 -12.88 7.62
CA SER A 44 -12.51 -13.89 8.68
C SER A 44 -11.30 -13.93 9.62
N LYS A 45 -10.25 -13.17 9.34
CA LYS A 45 -9.07 -13.13 10.20
C LYS A 45 -9.33 -12.28 11.44
N ASN A 46 -8.64 -12.63 12.51
CA ASN A 46 -8.80 -11.92 13.76
C ASN A 46 -8.33 -10.46 13.62
N ALA A 47 -9.17 -9.56 14.09
CA ALA A 47 -8.83 -8.16 14.17
C ALA A 47 -8.11 -7.87 15.48
N GLN A 48 -7.16 -6.97 15.44
CA GLN A 48 -6.39 -6.59 16.60
C GLN A 48 -6.48 -5.09 16.85
N SER A 49 -6.27 -4.73 18.09
CA SER A 49 -6.21 -3.32 18.46
C SER A 49 -4.86 -2.73 18.07
N VAL A 50 -4.86 -1.48 17.73
CA VAL A 50 -3.64 -0.73 17.52
C VAL A 50 -3.43 0.22 18.69
N PRO A 51 -2.18 0.53 19.02
CA PRO A 51 -1.90 1.57 19.99
C PRO A 51 -2.52 2.91 19.55
N SER A 52 -2.97 3.68 20.52
CA SER A 52 -3.60 4.98 20.23
C SER A 52 -2.67 5.98 19.57
N ASN A 53 -1.37 5.78 19.71
CA ASN A 53 -0.36 6.64 19.08
C ASN A 53 0.01 6.18 17.67
N PHE A 54 -0.66 5.15 17.13
CA PHE A 54 -0.38 4.66 15.78
C PHE A 54 -1.47 5.12 14.82
N THR A 55 -1.04 5.76 13.75
CA THR A 55 -1.93 6.16 12.67
C THR A 55 -1.75 5.21 11.50
N ALA A 56 -2.83 4.56 11.11
CA ALA A 56 -2.82 3.61 10.00
C ALA A 56 -2.81 4.36 8.66
N GLN A 57 -1.65 4.63 8.15
CA GLN A 57 -1.45 5.31 6.87
C GLN A 57 -0.26 4.70 6.14
N VAL A 58 -0.24 4.87 4.83
CA VAL A 58 0.86 4.39 4.00
C VAL A 58 2.16 5.09 4.39
N GLY A 59 3.24 4.33 4.47
CA GLY A 59 4.53 4.85 4.89
C GLY A 59 4.75 4.87 6.41
N ALA A 60 3.72 4.61 7.21
CA ALA A 60 3.87 4.54 8.65
C ALA A 60 4.56 3.25 9.08
N LYS A 61 5.40 3.32 10.10
CA LYS A 61 5.98 2.12 10.68
C LYS A 61 5.02 1.47 11.64
N VAL A 62 4.84 0.18 11.47
CA VAL A 62 3.96 -0.61 12.34
C VAL A 62 4.69 -0.96 13.63
N PRO A 63 4.14 -0.59 14.80
CA PRO A 63 4.74 -0.93 16.08
C PRO A 63 4.86 -2.44 16.28
N GLN A 64 5.81 -2.84 17.09
CA GLN A 64 5.99 -4.26 17.39
C GLN A 64 4.81 -4.86 18.17
N SER A 65 4.04 -4.03 18.81
CA SER A 65 2.82 -4.48 19.49
C SER A 65 1.72 -4.94 18.54
N VAL A 66 1.82 -4.59 17.27
CA VAL A 66 0.89 -5.07 16.25
C VAL A 66 1.46 -6.35 15.64
N THR A 67 0.71 -7.42 15.71
CA THR A 67 1.13 -8.70 15.18
C THR A 67 0.91 -8.72 13.68
N LEU A 68 1.98 -8.90 12.93
CA LEU A 68 1.90 -9.11 11.49
C LEU A 68 1.69 -10.59 11.19
N GLN A 69 0.87 -10.87 10.21
CA GLN A 69 0.59 -12.23 9.74
C GLN A 69 1.02 -12.35 8.29
N PRO A 70 1.61 -13.46 7.90
CA PRO A 70 1.97 -13.66 6.51
C PRO A 70 0.75 -13.69 5.62
N MET A 71 0.90 -13.16 4.42
CA MET A 71 -0.18 -13.13 3.45
C MET A 71 -0.63 -14.55 3.11
N PRO A 72 -1.94 -14.86 3.20
CA PRO A 72 -2.44 -16.17 2.81
C PRO A 72 -2.18 -16.45 1.33
N GLN A 73 -1.85 -17.69 1.02
CA GLN A 73 -1.57 -18.06 -0.37
C GLN A 73 -2.74 -17.79 -1.31
N GLN A 74 -3.95 -17.88 -0.82
CA GLN A 74 -5.13 -17.59 -1.62
C GLN A 74 -5.16 -16.13 -2.09
N VAL A 75 -4.70 -15.22 -1.26
CA VAL A 75 -4.56 -13.81 -1.62
C VAL A 75 -3.34 -13.62 -2.52
N ALA A 76 -2.21 -14.20 -2.13
CA ALA A 76 -0.97 -14.08 -2.87
C ALA A 76 -1.08 -14.59 -4.31
N SER A 77 -1.88 -15.63 -4.54
CA SER A 77 -2.11 -16.18 -5.88
C SER A 77 -2.94 -15.26 -6.75
N LYS A 78 -3.89 -14.54 -6.15
CA LYS A 78 -4.77 -13.63 -6.88
C LYS A 78 -4.20 -12.23 -7.00
N VAL A 79 -3.42 -11.82 -6.03
CA VAL A 79 -2.83 -10.49 -5.96
C VAL A 79 -1.33 -10.64 -5.74
N GLN A 80 -0.61 -10.86 -6.81
CA GLN A 80 0.83 -11.14 -6.72
C GLN A 80 1.62 -9.96 -6.14
N ALA A 81 1.08 -8.77 -6.24
CA ALA A 81 1.72 -7.58 -5.69
C ALA A 81 1.96 -7.64 -4.18
N VAL A 82 1.15 -8.42 -3.46
CA VAL A 82 1.24 -8.54 -2.00
C VAL A 82 1.77 -9.90 -1.53
N LYS A 83 2.29 -10.71 -2.44
CA LYS A 83 2.65 -12.09 -2.10
C LYS A 83 3.77 -12.21 -1.07
N ASN A 84 4.62 -11.22 -1.00
CA ASN A 84 5.75 -11.18 -0.07
C ASN A 84 5.50 -10.24 1.11
N ASP A 85 4.31 -9.69 1.19
CA ASP A 85 3.95 -8.76 2.26
C ASP A 85 3.21 -9.47 3.37
N ASP A 86 3.29 -8.90 4.54
CA ASP A 86 2.48 -9.31 5.67
C ASP A 86 1.24 -8.44 5.76
N PHE A 87 0.28 -8.86 6.53
CA PHE A 87 -0.92 -8.07 6.77
C PHE A 87 -1.25 -7.97 8.25
N ALA A 88 -1.97 -6.93 8.60
CA ALA A 88 -2.57 -6.79 9.92
C ALA A 88 -4.01 -6.29 9.76
N LYS A 89 -4.96 -7.03 10.29
CA LYS A 89 -6.35 -6.60 10.31
C LYS A 89 -6.62 -5.85 11.61
N LEU A 90 -7.21 -4.67 11.48
CA LEU A 90 -7.51 -3.82 12.61
C LEU A 90 -9.00 -3.89 12.97
N GLN A 91 -9.33 -3.57 14.21
CA GLN A 91 -10.70 -3.61 14.72
C GLN A 91 -11.65 -2.65 13.99
N ASN A 92 -11.10 -1.60 13.39
CA ASN A 92 -11.88 -0.64 12.61
C ASN A 92 -12.09 -1.05 11.16
N ASN A 93 -12.03 -2.34 10.87
CA ASN A 93 -12.17 -2.90 9.52
C ASN A 93 -11.12 -2.44 8.52
N LYS A 94 -10.01 -1.91 8.98
CA LYS A 94 -8.89 -1.59 8.12
C LYS A 94 -7.95 -2.78 8.05
N ILE A 95 -7.40 -3.01 6.89
CA ILE A 95 -6.37 -4.02 6.66
C ILE A 95 -5.12 -3.28 6.21
N LEU A 96 -4.05 -3.48 6.95
CA LEU A 96 -2.74 -2.94 6.59
C LEU A 96 -1.99 -3.99 5.80
N ILE A 97 -1.44 -3.61 4.68
CA ILE A 97 -0.44 -4.39 3.97
C ILE A 97 0.91 -3.82 4.36
N VAL A 98 1.77 -4.65 4.88
CA VAL A 98 3.01 -4.23 5.52
C VAL A 98 4.18 -4.96 4.90
N ASN A 99 5.20 -4.21 4.54
CA ASN A 99 6.44 -4.82 4.09
C ASN A 99 7.14 -5.45 5.30
N PRO A 100 7.39 -6.75 5.30
CA PRO A 100 7.98 -7.43 6.46
C PRO A 100 9.44 -7.01 6.76
N THR A 101 10.15 -6.51 5.75
CA THR A 101 11.56 -6.17 5.91
C THR A 101 11.76 -5.01 6.87
N ASP A 102 10.94 -3.98 6.74
CA ASP A 102 11.09 -2.74 7.53
C ASP A 102 9.83 -2.39 8.32
N ARG A 103 8.81 -3.24 8.28
CA ARG A 103 7.53 -3.07 8.96
C ARG A 103 6.84 -1.76 8.57
N THR A 104 6.99 -1.34 7.33
CA THR A 104 6.35 -0.14 6.83
C THR A 104 5.05 -0.48 6.10
N VAL A 105 4.03 0.32 6.33
CA VAL A 105 2.73 0.14 5.67
C VAL A 105 2.83 0.46 4.19
N ALA A 106 2.64 -0.52 3.36
CA ALA A 106 2.65 -0.36 1.89
C ALA A 106 1.28 0.05 1.35
N ALA A 107 0.20 -0.41 1.98
CA ALA A 107 -1.16 -0.05 1.61
C ALA A 107 -2.10 -0.16 2.80
N VAL A 108 -3.15 0.64 2.79
CA VAL A 108 -4.23 0.58 3.78
C VAL A 108 -5.53 0.36 3.04
N ILE A 109 -6.19 -0.74 3.32
CA ILE A 109 -7.47 -1.08 2.71
C ILE A 109 -8.55 -0.88 3.77
N SER A 110 -9.49 0.00 3.47
CA SER A 110 -10.63 0.25 4.35
C SER A 110 -11.77 -0.70 4.01
N GLY A 111 -12.57 -1.05 4.99
CA GLY A 111 -13.69 -1.95 4.82
C GLY A 111 -14.74 -1.48 3.80
N ASN A 112 -14.66 -0.24 3.39
CA ASN A 112 -15.54 0.32 2.36
C ASN A 112 -14.99 0.21 0.95
N GLY A 113 -13.89 -0.51 0.76
CA GLY A 113 -13.28 -0.61 -0.56
C GLY A 113 -12.44 0.60 -0.99
N ALA A 114 -12.23 1.55 -0.10
CA ALA A 114 -11.40 2.70 -0.40
C ALA A 114 -9.98 2.48 0.10
N THR A 115 -9.00 2.71 -0.75
CA THR A 115 -7.60 2.73 -0.35
C THR A 115 -7.24 4.13 0.04
N THR A 116 -6.78 4.28 1.28
CA THR A 116 -6.25 5.55 1.68
C THR A 116 -4.77 5.50 1.42
N GLY A 117 -4.31 6.07 0.42
CA GLY A 117 -2.89 6.07 0.20
C GLY A 117 -2.46 6.88 -0.95
N SER A 118 -3.32 7.05 -1.84
CA SER A 118 -3.10 7.91 -2.92
C SER A 118 -3.95 9.11 -2.68
N SER A 119 -3.35 10.20 -2.63
CA SER A 119 -4.03 11.46 -2.51
C SER A 119 -4.75 11.84 -3.77
N SER A 120 -5.20 10.93 -4.52
CA SER A 120 -6.12 11.32 -5.54
C SER A 120 -7.38 11.75 -4.84
N MET A 121 -7.52 13.00 -4.80
CA MET A 121 -8.73 13.62 -4.47
C MET A 121 -9.74 13.25 -5.45
N GLN A 122 -10.21 12.08 -5.31
CA GLN A 122 -11.42 11.72 -5.97
C GLN A 122 -12.50 12.46 -5.27
N LYS A 123 -12.75 13.59 -5.75
CA LYS A 123 -13.94 14.26 -5.36
C LYS A 123 -15.09 13.34 -5.68
N PRO A 124 -15.86 12.95 -4.71
CA PRO A 124 -17.08 12.23 -5.01
C PRO A 124 -17.93 13.15 -5.83
N SER A 125 -18.12 12.83 -7.02
CA SER A 125 -19.14 13.49 -7.74
C SER A 125 -20.43 13.12 -7.10
N SER A 126 -20.80 13.87 -6.20
CA SER A 126 -22.14 13.84 -5.81
C SER A 126 -22.92 14.46 -6.86
N ASN A 127 -23.19 13.72 -7.81
CA ASN A 127 -24.22 14.08 -8.62
C ASN A 127 -25.50 13.82 -7.93
N MET A 128 -25.91 14.72 -7.26
CA MET A 128 -27.19 14.76 -6.82
C MET A 128 -28.03 15.22 -7.86
N ASN A 129 -28.21 14.44 -8.75
CA ASN A 129 -29.33 14.66 -9.47
C ASN A 129 -30.51 14.36 -8.65
N LEU A 130 -31.07 15.31 -8.06
CA LEU A 130 -32.34 15.25 -7.63
C LEU A 130 -33.21 15.26 -8.74
N PRO A 131 -33.88 14.24 -9.01
CA PRO A 131 -35.00 14.33 -9.85
C PRO A 131 -35.93 15.21 -9.11
N ASN A 132 -36.08 16.32 -9.51
CA ASN A 132 -37.13 16.97 -9.19
C ASN A 132 -38.39 16.24 -9.44
N SER A 133 -38.95 15.81 -8.51
CA SER A 133 -40.28 15.49 -8.68
C SER A 133 -41.06 16.70 -8.87
N ALA A 134 -41.25 17.01 -9.95
CA ALA A 134 -42.24 17.91 -10.20
C ALA A 134 -43.56 17.35 -9.88
N LYS A 135 -44.10 17.52 -8.99
CA LYS A 135 -45.32 17.11 -8.77
C LYS A 135 -46.13 16.80 -9.66
#